data_db3d030cfa19f67477a1618e3b18294c
#
_entry.id   db3d030cfa19f67477a1618e3b18294c
#
_cell.length_a   1.000
_cell.length_b   1.000
_cell.length_c   1.000
_cell.angle_alpha   90.00
_cell.angle_beta   90.00
_cell.angle_gamma   90.00
#
_symmetry.space_group_name_H-M   'P 1'
#
loop_
_entity.id
_entity.type
_entity.pdbx_description
1 polymer ?
#
loop_
_entity_poly.entity_id
_entity_poly.type
_entity_poly.pdbx_seq_one_letter_code
_entity_poly.pdbx_strand_id
1 'polypeptide(L)'
;MTGLSRGALHARGADALAAQAAARLETLVARRAGREPLQHVVGHWPFLELDLLTDGRALVPRPETEVLALLAISRLPEDRDLLVLDAGTGSGCLALAIAAARPRARVVAVEREAEALSLAAANRARC
;
A
#
# COMPACT_ATOMS: atom_id res chain seq x y z
N MET A 1 -5.19 -12.03 11.08
CA MET A 1 -5.56 -11.98 12.51
C MET A 1 -6.77 -12.87 12.82
N THR A 2 -8.00 -12.43 12.64
CA THR A 2 -9.20 -13.27 12.86
C THR A 2 -9.74 -13.92 11.59
N GLY A 3 -9.33 -13.46 10.41
CA GLY A 3 -9.90 -13.88 9.12
C GLY A 3 -11.36 -13.44 8.87
N LEU A 4 -11.93 -12.67 9.79
CA LEU A 4 -13.32 -12.22 9.72
C LEU A 4 -13.41 -10.90 8.94
N SER A 5 -14.50 -10.73 8.18
CA SER A 5 -14.83 -9.43 7.58
C SER A 5 -15.19 -8.40 8.67
N ARG A 6 -15.12 -7.11 8.32
CA ARG A 6 -15.47 -6.02 9.25
C ARG A 6 -16.90 -6.16 9.80
N GLY A 7 -17.87 -6.56 8.97
CA GLY A 7 -19.25 -6.80 9.40
C GLY A 7 -19.36 -7.99 10.35
N ALA A 8 -18.64 -9.07 10.06
CA ALA A 8 -18.62 -10.25 10.94
C ALA A 8 -17.95 -9.94 12.29
N LEU A 9 -16.90 -9.12 12.32
CA LEU A 9 -16.28 -8.66 13.57
C LEU A 9 -17.27 -7.84 14.40
N HIS A 10 -18.04 -6.97 13.76
CA HIS A 10 -19.02 -6.14 14.45
C HIS A 10 -20.16 -7.00 15.05
N ALA A 11 -20.67 -7.95 14.28
CA ALA A 11 -21.71 -8.88 14.74
C ALA A 11 -21.26 -9.81 15.89
N ARG A 12 -19.96 -10.11 15.94
CA ARG A 12 -19.35 -11.00 16.94
C ARG A 12 -18.49 -10.24 17.98
N GLY A 13 -18.75 -8.95 18.17
CA GLY A 13 -17.96 -8.10 19.05
C GLY A 13 -17.93 -8.52 20.53
N ALA A 14 -18.89 -9.35 20.96
CA ALA A 14 -18.92 -9.92 22.31
C ALA A 14 -18.14 -11.25 22.46
N ASP A 15 -17.69 -11.85 21.36
CA ASP A 15 -16.92 -13.09 21.40
C ASP A 15 -15.50 -12.84 21.92
N ALA A 16 -15.02 -13.73 22.78
CA ALA A 16 -13.65 -13.66 23.27
C ALA A 16 -12.67 -13.98 22.13
N LEU A 17 -11.60 -13.19 22.04
CA LEU A 17 -10.49 -13.50 21.14
C LEU A 17 -9.67 -14.67 21.68
N ALA A 18 -9.16 -15.52 20.79
CA ALA A 18 -8.14 -16.49 21.16
C ALA A 18 -6.92 -15.78 21.78
N ALA A 19 -6.32 -16.36 22.80
CA ALA A 19 -5.23 -15.75 23.58
C ALA A 19 -4.10 -15.19 22.70
N GLN A 20 -3.71 -15.95 21.67
CA GLN A 20 -2.67 -15.51 20.73
C GLN A 20 -3.09 -14.29 19.92
N ALA A 21 -4.36 -14.20 19.49
CA ALA A 21 -4.88 -13.07 18.76
C ALA A 21 -4.99 -11.83 19.66
N ALA A 22 -5.39 -12.02 20.92
CA ALA A 22 -5.44 -10.96 21.93
C ALA A 22 -4.05 -10.37 22.18
N ALA A 23 -3.03 -11.20 22.47
CA ALA A 23 -1.66 -10.75 22.70
C ALA A 23 -1.09 -9.99 21.48
N ARG A 24 -1.37 -10.48 20.26
CA ARG A 24 -0.97 -9.77 19.04
C ARG A 24 -1.67 -8.43 18.89
N LEU A 25 -2.96 -8.35 19.21
CA LEU A 25 -3.71 -7.10 19.19
C LEU A 25 -3.14 -6.08 20.17
N GLU A 26 -2.84 -6.50 21.41
CA GLU A 26 -2.22 -5.65 22.42
C GLU A 26 -0.89 -5.06 21.94
N THR A 27 -0.04 -5.87 21.29
CA THR A 27 1.22 -5.41 20.69
C THR A 27 0.97 -4.33 19.62
N LEU A 28 0.00 -4.53 18.73
CA LEU A 28 -0.35 -3.55 17.68
C LEU A 28 -0.94 -2.26 18.28
N VAL A 29 -1.77 -2.39 19.31
CA VAL A 29 -2.34 -1.24 20.04
C VAL A 29 -1.23 -0.44 20.73
N ALA A 30 -0.28 -1.10 21.38
CA ALA A 30 0.87 -0.44 22.00
C ALA A 30 1.72 0.35 20.98
N ARG A 31 1.99 -0.23 19.81
CA ARG A 31 2.67 0.48 18.70
C ARG A 31 1.88 1.72 18.27
N ARG A 32 0.56 1.59 18.10
CA ARG A 32 -0.30 2.70 17.72
C ARG A 32 -0.40 3.76 18.81
N ALA A 33 -0.44 3.40 20.10
CA ALA A 33 -0.38 4.32 21.24
C ALA A 33 0.95 5.10 21.26
N GLY A 34 2.06 4.49 20.80
CA GLY A 34 3.34 5.15 20.55
C GLY A 34 3.35 6.08 19.31
N ARG A 35 2.18 6.40 18.74
CA ARG A 35 1.99 7.27 17.55
C ARG A 35 2.56 6.73 16.24
N GLU A 36 2.94 5.46 16.17
CA GLU A 36 3.31 4.84 14.91
C GLU A 36 2.14 4.93 13.91
N PRO A 37 2.36 5.29 12.62
CA PRO A 37 1.30 5.34 11.63
C PRO A 37 0.52 4.02 11.57
N LEU A 38 -0.81 4.09 11.51
CA LEU A 38 -1.66 2.88 11.49
C LEU A 38 -1.26 1.93 10.35
N GLN A 39 -0.93 2.49 9.20
CA GLN A 39 -0.51 1.74 8.02
C GLN A 39 0.76 0.93 8.29
N HIS A 40 1.73 1.50 9.00
CA HIS A 40 2.94 0.78 9.41
C HIS A 40 2.65 -0.29 10.47
N VAL A 41 1.71 -0.01 11.38
CA VAL A 41 1.27 -0.98 12.39
C VAL A 41 0.60 -2.19 11.73
N VAL A 42 -0.24 -1.94 10.72
CA VAL A 42 -0.93 -3.00 9.95
C VAL A 42 0.03 -3.71 8.98
N GLY A 43 1.02 -2.99 8.45
CA GLY A 43 2.07 -3.49 7.56
C GLY A 43 1.70 -3.50 6.08
N HIS A 44 0.46 -3.17 5.75
CA HIS A 44 -0.01 -3.03 4.37
C HIS A 44 -1.19 -2.05 4.31
N TRP A 45 -1.43 -1.47 3.13
CA TRP A 45 -2.50 -0.50 2.93
C TRP A 45 -3.01 -0.53 1.49
N PRO A 46 -4.32 -0.41 1.30
CA PRO A 46 -4.88 -0.32 -0.05
C PRO A 46 -4.46 0.99 -0.72
N PHE A 47 -4.19 0.91 -2.02
CA PHE A 47 -3.97 2.04 -2.91
C PHE A 47 -4.63 1.72 -4.25
N LEU A 48 -5.76 2.36 -4.54
CA LEU A 48 -6.66 1.95 -5.63
C LEU A 48 -6.97 0.44 -5.52
N GLU A 49 -6.70 -0.34 -6.57
CA GLU A 49 -6.92 -1.79 -6.58
C GLU A 49 -5.74 -2.61 -6.02
N LEU A 50 -4.67 -1.95 -5.57
CA LEU A 50 -3.46 -2.60 -5.07
C LEU A 50 -3.48 -2.71 -3.54
N ASP A 51 -2.87 -3.77 -3.01
CA ASP A 51 -2.60 -3.93 -1.57
C ASP A 51 -1.08 -3.86 -1.33
N LEU A 52 -0.60 -2.68 -0.96
CA LEU A 52 0.82 -2.36 -0.86
C LEU A 52 1.38 -2.60 0.55
N LEU A 53 2.57 -3.16 0.65
CA LEU A 53 3.34 -3.15 1.89
C LEU A 53 3.63 -1.71 2.32
N THR A 54 3.52 -1.46 3.62
CA THR A 54 3.79 -0.16 4.22
C THR A 54 4.59 -0.33 5.51
N ASP A 55 5.72 0.34 5.58
CA ASP A 55 6.58 0.39 6.76
C ASP A 55 7.41 1.69 6.77
N GLY A 56 8.34 1.81 7.72
CA GLY A 56 9.13 3.02 7.90
C GLY A 56 10.10 3.40 6.77
N ARG A 57 10.25 2.56 5.74
CA ARG A 57 11.17 2.80 4.61
C ARG A 57 10.69 3.88 3.65
N ALA A 58 9.37 4.09 3.55
CA ALA A 58 8.82 5.12 2.67
C ALA A 58 7.60 5.82 3.31
N LEU A 59 7.28 7.00 2.76
CA LEU A 59 6.06 7.69 3.14
C LEU A 59 4.83 6.82 2.81
N VAL A 60 3.90 6.76 3.78
CA VAL A 60 2.60 6.11 3.56
C VAL A 60 1.89 6.77 2.37
N PRO A 61 1.41 5.99 1.40
CA PRO A 61 0.61 6.54 0.30
C PRO A 61 -0.56 7.38 0.80
N ARG A 62 -0.71 8.57 0.24
CA ARG A 62 -1.76 9.52 0.64
C ARG A 62 -2.93 9.48 -0.32
N PRO A 63 -4.17 9.81 0.13
CA PRO A 63 -5.35 9.85 -0.75
C PRO A 63 -5.17 10.78 -1.96
N GLU A 64 -4.43 11.89 -1.79
CA GLU A 64 -4.11 12.82 -2.88
C GLU A 64 -3.26 12.14 -3.98
N THR A 65 -2.46 11.14 -3.61
CA THR A 65 -1.68 10.37 -4.58
C THR A 65 -2.56 9.44 -5.40
N GLU A 66 -3.67 8.93 -4.85
CA GLU A 66 -4.66 8.17 -5.64
C GLU A 66 -5.32 9.06 -6.68
N VAL A 67 -5.65 10.30 -6.33
CA VAL A 67 -6.19 11.28 -7.28
C VAL A 67 -5.18 11.56 -8.40
N LEU A 68 -3.91 11.74 -8.06
CA LEU A 68 -2.84 11.91 -9.04
C LEU A 68 -2.70 10.67 -9.95
N ALA A 69 -2.76 9.47 -9.39
CA ALA A 69 -2.69 8.23 -10.15
C ALA A 69 -3.85 8.13 -11.17
N LEU A 70 -5.08 8.37 -10.72
CA LEU A 70 -6.26 8.34 -11.59
C LEU A 70 -6.17 9.40 -12.70
N LEU A 71 -5.69 10.60 -12.37
CA LEU A 71 -5.50 11.67 -13.32
C LEU A 71 -4.43 11.32 -14.37
N ALA A 72 -3.31 10.76 -13.94
CA ALA A 72 -2.25 10.29 -14.84
C ALA A 72 -2.78 9.19 -15.77
N ILE A 73 -3.42 8.16 -15.20
CA ILE A 73 -4.01 7.03 -15.93
C ILE A 73 -5.01 7.53 -16.98
N SER A 74 -5.87 8.51 -16.65
CA SER A 74 -6.87 9.06 -17.60
C SER A 74 -6.25 9.79 -18.80
N ARG A 75 -5.01 10.26 -18.68
CA ARG A 75 -4.29 10.96 -19.77
C ARG A 75 -3.37 10.04 -20.58
N LEU A 76 -3.10 8.84 -20.10
CA LEU A 76 -2.25 7.88 -20.79
C LEU A 76 -3.09 7.03 -21.74
N PRO A 77 -2.80 7.02 -23.05
CA PRO A 77 -3.49 6.16 -24.03
C PRO A 77 -3.33 4.68 -23.68
N GLU A 78 -4.36 3.90 -23.98
CA GLU A 78 -4.38 2.44 -23.69
C GLU A 78 -3.85 1.60 -24.85
N ASP A 79 -3.87 2.14 -26.07
CA ASP A 79 -3.71 1.43 -27.33
C ASP A 79 -2.26 1.42 -27.87
N ARG A 80 -1.36 2.11 -27.19
CA ARG A 80 0.05 2.26 -27.66
C ARG A 80 1.07 2.00 -26.57
N ASP A 81 2.29 1.70 -27.00
CA ASP A 81 3.43 1.57 -26.11
C ASP A 81 3.88 2.95 -25.61
N LEU A 82 4.10 3.05 -24.32
CA LEU A 82 4.48 4.29 -23.64
C LEU A 82 5.68 4.04 -22.74
N LEU A 83 6.51 5.08 -22.59
CA LEU A 83 7.51 5.15 -21.53
C LEU A 83 7.04 6.19 -20.51
N VAL A 84 6.86 5.76 -19.27
CA VAL A 84 6.47 6.60 -18.13
C VAL A 84 7.61 6.61 -17.13
N LEU A 85 7.96 7.78 -16.62
CA LEU A 85 8.94 7.95 -15.55
C LEU A 85 8.23 8.43 -14.28
N ASP A 86 8.38 7.68 -13.20
CA ASP A 86 7.97 8.08 -11.84
C ASP A 86 9.23 8.46 -11.04
N ALA A 87 9.42 9.75 -10.82
CA ALA A 87 10.59 10.29 -10.13
C ALA A 87 10.27 10.55 -8.65
N GLY A 88 10.99 9.87 -7.75
CA GLY A 88 10.69 9.87 -6.32
C GLY A 88 9.57 8.89 -5.98
N THR A 89 9.66 7.67 -6.49
CA THR A 89 8.58 6.68 -6.43
C THR A 89 8.16 6.26 -5.02
N GLY A 90 9.02 6.47 -4.01
CA GLY A 90 8.73 6.09 -2.63
C GLY A 90 8.40 4.61 -2.48
N SER A 91 7.19 4.29 -2.05
CA SER A 91 6.67 2.92 -1.95
C SER A 91 6.38 2.25 -3.30
N GLY A 92 6.49 2.97 -4.41
CA GLY A 92 6.14 2.49 -5.75
C GLY A 92 4.66 2.64 -6.10
N CYS A 93 3.83 3.24 -5.25
CA CYS A 93 2.38 3.23 -5.38
C CYS A 93 1.88 3.80 -6.71
N LEU A 94 2.43 4.96 -7.16
CA LEU A 94 2.03 5.59 -8.42
C LEU A 94 2.49 4.78 -9.63
N ALA A 95 3.77 4.37 -9.65
CA ALA A 95 4.34 3.56 -10.73
C ALA A 95 3.58 2.24 -10.92
N LEU A 96 3.26 1.55 -9.82
CA LEU A 96 2.55 0.27 -9.84
C LEU A 96 1.10 0.43 -10.28
N ALA A 97 0.39 1.47 -9.82
CA ALA A 97 -0.97 1.75 -10.26
C ALA A 97 -1.04 2.05 -11.76
N ILE A 98 -0.09 2.82 -12.30
CA ILE A 98 0.00 3.10 -13.73
C ILE A 98 0.31 1.81 -14.51
N ALA A 99 1.27 0.99 -14.04
CA ALA A 99 1.63 -0.26 -14.71
C ALA A 99 0.46 -1.25 -14.73
N ALA A 100 -0.31 -1.36 -13.65
CA ALA A 100 -1.49 -2.20 -13.57
C ALA A 100 -2.60 -1.73 -14.53
N ALA A 101 -2.83 -0.43 -14.62
CA ALA A 101 -3.89 0.16 -15.45
C ALA A 101 -3.51 0.28 -16.94
N ARG A 102 -2.22 0.26 -17.28
CA ARG A 102 -1.68 0.43 -18.65
C ARG A 102 -0.64 -0.64 -18.96
N PRO A 103 -1.07 -1.88 -19.27
CA PRO A 103 -0.14 -3.01 -19.46
C PRO A 103 0.86 -2.82 -20.61
N ARG A 104 0.58 -1.92 -21.56
CA ARG A 104 1.50 -1.55 -22.65
C ARG A 104 2.48 -0.44 -22.26
N ALA A 105 2.32 0.17 -21.09
CA ALA A 105 3.25 1.16 -20.60
C ALA A 105 4.48 0.50 -19.95
N ARG A 106 5.66 0.91 -20.38
CA ARG A 106 6.90 0.63 -19.65
C ARG A 106 7.07 1.72 -18.59
N VAL A 107 6.85 1.39 -17.34
CA VAL A 107 7.02 2.33 -16.22
C VAL A 107 8.42 2.16 -15.63
N VAL A 108 9.17 3.25 -15.58
CA VAL A 108 10.48 3.35 -14.91
C VAL A 108 10.29 4.15 -13.64
N ALA A 109 10.55 3.55 -12.51
CA ALA A 109 10.47 4.18 -11.19
C ALA A 109 11.89 4.45 -10.68
N VAL A 110 12.16 5.67 -10.24
CA VAL A 110 13.45 6.07 -9.66
C VAL A 110 13.24 6.63 -8.26
N GLU A 111 14.17 6.31 -7.37
CA GLU A 111 14.17 6.77 -5.98
C GLU A 111 15.60 6.96 -5.51
N ARG A 112 15.84 8.02 -4.75
CA ARG A 112 17.16 8.33 -4.20
C ARG A 112 17.47 7.48 -2.96
N GLU A 113 16.47 7.26 -2.12
CA GLU A 113 16.61 6.54 -0.87
C GLU A 113 16.54 5.02 -1.12
N ALA A 114 17.64 4.32 -0.85
CA ALA A 114 17.75 2.89 -1.13
C ALA A 114 16.70 2.05 -0.37
N GLU A 115 16.33 2.44 0.85
CA GLU A 115 15.31 1.77 1.64
C GLU A 115 13.93 1.88 1.00
N ALA A 116 13.55 3.08 0.55
CA ALA A 116 12.28 3.29 -0.15
C ALA A 116 12.24 2.52 -1.48
N LEU A 117 13.35 2.51 -2.23
CA LEU A 117 13.47 1.71 -3.45
C LEU A 117 13.31 0.22 -3.17
N SER A 118 13.85 -0.27 -2.03
CA SER A 118 13.68 -1.67 -1.62
C SER A 118 12.22 -2.01 -1.31
N LEU A 119 11.47 -1.07 -0.71
CA LEU A 119 10.04 -1.23 -0.48
C LEU A 119 9.25 -1.25 -1.79
N ALA A 120 9.58 -0.34 -2.72
CA ALA A 120 8.97 -0.33 -4.06
C ALA A 120 9.21 -1.64 -4.81
N ALA A 121 10.43 -2.19 -4.72
CA ALA A 121 10.76 -3.49 -5.32
C ALA A 121 9.95 -4.65 -4.69
N ALA A 122 9.78 -4.63 -3.36
CA ALA A 122 8.96 -5.60 -2.65
C ALA A 122 7.47 -5.50 -3.06
N ASN A 123 6.97 -4.27 -3.20
CA ASN A 123 5.61 -4.02 -3.68
C ASN A 123 5.42 -4.50 -5.12
N ARG A 124 6.40 -4.28 -5.99
CA ARG A 124 6.35 -4.80 -7.37
C ARG A 124 6.29 -6.33 -7.42
N ALA A 125 6.98 -7.00 -6.52
CA ALA A 125 6.95 -8.47 -6.48
C ALA A 125 5.64 -9.03 -5.90
N ARG A 126 4.89 -8.21 -5.15
CA ARG A 126 3.61 -8.56 -4.53
C ARG A 126 2.43 -8.33 -5.48
N CYS A 127 2.48 -7.29 -6.30
CA CYS A 127 1.46 -6.92 -7.28
C CYS A 127 1.72 -7.54 -8.65
#